data_e86e56a67ff0eee34dd9915c2dba8f57
#
_entry.id   e86e56a67ff0eee34dd9915c2dba8f57
#
_cell.length_a   1.000
_cell.length_b   1.000
_cell.length_c   1.000
_cell.angle_alpha   90.00
_cell.angle_beta   90.00
_cell.angle_gamma   90.00
#
_symmetry.space_group_name_H-M   'P 1'
#
loop_
_entity.id
_entity.type
_entity.pdbx_description
1 polymer ?
#
loop_
_entity_poly.entity_id
_entity_poly.type
_entity_poly.pdbx_seq_one_letter_code
_entity_poly.pdbx_strand_id
1 'polypeptide(L)'
;MSYKITCKRGKNVTVGDRVLVLKMVKQCMTELNKQKHEIGFDVQKSFWKTLHVDIKKKSQKSYGSESRISIDVSEYHKGGRWLNEYAAYRSDPVIGERTQAATPESVLFGVVAHEVAHHVQYAYGPHTRMYKSTCKKSHGDAFQDIYRILRSTLVNPQLDAEADRIDADTFEAIEIAFKLDQKIYKDMRAAYKRGEIKHHEIDLMYRKTVESSKAYRGIA
;
A
#
# COMPACT_ATOMS: atom_id res chain seq x y z
N MET A 1 9.07 26.05 -8.54
CA MET A 1 8.46 25.43 -9.75
C MET A 1 7.52 24.36 -9.27
N SER A 2 6.28 24.33 -9.72
CA SER A 2 5.31 23.34 -9.30
C SER A 2 5.62 21.99 -9.98
N TYR A 3 5.67 20.96 -9.20
CA TYR A 3 5.78 19.57 -9.60
C TYR A 3 4.58 19.19 -10.49
N LYS A 4 4.83 18.73 -11.70
CA LYS A 4 3.79 18.33 -12.62
C LYS A 4 3.47 16.84 -12.45
N ILE A 5 2.22 16.53 -12.16
CA ILE A 5 1.73 15.14 -12.13
C ILE A 5 0.96 14.88 -13.41
N THR A 6 1.37 13.86 -14.16
CA THR A 6 0.60 13.30 -15.27
C THR A 6 -0.02 11.98 -14.85
N CYS A 7 -1.21 11.69 -15.32
CA CYS A 7 -1.92 10.46 -14.99
C CYS A 7 -2.37 9.71 -16.23
N LYS A 8 -1.97 8.44 -16.31
CA LYS A 8 -2.49 7.48 -17.28
C LYS A 8 -3.52 6.57 -16.61
N ARG A 9 -4.70 6.49 -17.18
CA ARG A 9 -5.79 5.64 -16.74
C ARG A 9 -5.84 4.36 -17.57
N GLY A 10 -5.82 3.20 -16.92
CA GLY A 10 -6.02 1.91 -17.57
C GLY A 10 -7.44 1.69 -18.09
N LYS A 11 -7.65 0.69 -18.93
CA LYS A 11 -8.90 0.43 -19.67
C LYS A 11 -10.15 0.29 -18.76
N ASN A 12 -10.01 -0.32 -17.59
CA ASN A 12 -11.15 -0.61 -16.70
C ASN A 12 -11.13 0.24 -15.42
N VAL A 13 -10.48 1.40 -15.47
CA VAL A 13 -10.35 2.34 -14.34
C VAL A 13 -11.34 3.48 -14.55
N THR A 14 -12.11 3.82 -13.52
CA THR A 14 -13.10 4.90 -13.58
C THR A 14 -12.45 6.28 -13.45
N VAL A 15 -13.22 7.34 -13.73
CA VAL A 15 -12.79 8.71 -13.45
C VAL A 15 -12.67 8.93 -11.94
N GLY A 16 -13.57 8.32 -11.15
CA GLY A 16 -13.52 8.37 -9.68
C GLY A 16 -12.21 7.80 -9.12
N ASP A 17 -11.78 6.62 -9.59
CA ASP A 17 -10.50 6.03 -9.19
C ASP A 17 -9.33 6.97 -9.47
N ARG A 18 -9.36 7.61 -10.65
CA ARG A 18 -8.33 8.58 -11.02
C ARG A 18 -8.27 9.76 -10.05
N VAL A 19 -9.42 10.34 -9.74
CA VAL A 19 -9.53 11.49 -8.84
C VAL A 19 -9.05 11.09 -7.45
N LEU A 20 -9.50 9.94 -6.94
CA LEU A 20 -9.16 9.42 -5.63
C LEU A 20 -7.66 9.19 -5.50
N VAL A 21 -7.05 8.39 -6.39
CA VAL A 21 -5.61 8.07 -6.34
C VAL A 21 -4.76 9.34 -6.48
N LEU A 22 -5.11 10.25 -7.40
CA LEU A 22 -4.37 11.51 -7.55
C LEU A 22 -4.48 12.41 -6.33
N LYS A 23 -5.63 12.43 -5.65
CA LYS A 23 -5.81 13.15 -4.38
C LYS A 23 -4.86 12.57 -3.32
N MET A 24 -4.83 11.24 -3.16
CA MET A 24 -3.96 10.55 -2.20
C MET A 24 -2.47 10.80 -2.49
N VAL A 25 -2.04 10.67 -3.74
CA VAL A 25 -0.64 10.98 -4.14
C VAL A 25 -0.27 12.42 -3.79
N LYS A 26 -1.16 13.39 -4.10
CA LYS A 26 -0.92 14.80 -3.77
C LYS A 26 -0.84 15.03 -2.28
N GLN A 27 -1.70 14.39 -1.48
CA GLN A 27 -1.67 14.48 -0.02
C GLN A 27 -0.34 13.97 0.54
N CYS A 28 0.13 12.79 0.10
CA CYS A 28 1.42 12.25 0.50
C CYS A 28 2.58 13.20 0.14
N MET A 29 2.63 13.69 -1.09
CA MET A 29 3.69 14.61 -1.52
C MET A 29 3.65 15.94 -0.76
N THR A 30 2.46 16.45 -0.45
CA THR A 30 2.30 17.68 0.34
C THR A 30 2.78 17.47 1.77
N GLU A 31 2.45 16.34 2.38
CA GLU A 31 2.87 16.02 3.73
C GLU A 31 4.39 15.87 3.84
N LEU A 32 4.99 15.11 2.94
CA LEU A 32 6.45 14.99 2.90
C LEU A 32 7.15 16.33 2.70
N ASN A 33 6.53 17.25 1.95
CA ASN A 33 7.09 18.59 1.80
C ASN A 33 7.01 19.41 3.09
N LYS A 34 5.98 19.23 3.93
CA LYS A 34 5.94 19.87 5.25
C LYS A 34 7.07 19.34 6.13
N GLN A 35 7.38 18.06 6.04
CA GLN A 35 8.40 17.35 6.82
C GLN A 35 9.80 17.38 6.17
N LYS A 36 10.05 18.33 5.29
CA LYS A 36 11.31 18.43 4.51
C LYS A 36 12.58 18.50 5.37
N HIS A 37 12.48 19.02 6.59
CA HIS A 37 13.61 19.09 7.52
C HIS A 37 13.94 17.71 8.11
N GLU A 38 12.95 16.86 8.33
CA GLU A 38 13.13 15.51 8.86
C GLU A 38 13.70 14.56 7.81
N ILE A 39 13.20 14.67 6.57
CA ILE A 39 13.66 13.83 5.45
C ILE A 39 14.89 14.38 4.74
N GLY A 40 15.33 15.59 5.08
CA GLY A 40 16.57 16.21 4.57
C GLY A 40 16.51 16.69 3.11
N PHE A 41 15.32 16.78 2.49
CA PHE A 41 15.14 17.28 1.13
C PHE A 41 13.75 17.89 0.89
N ASP A 42 13.67 18.71 -0.14
CA ASP A 42 12.44 19.38 -0.55
C ASP A 42 11.85 18.68 -1.78
N VAL A 43 10.75 17.96 -1.58
CA VAL A 43 10.05 17.24 -2.65
C VAL A 43 9.44 18.16 -3.72
N GLN A 44 9.31 19.46 -3.44
CA GLN A 44 8.86 20.44 -4.44
C GLN A 44 10.00 20.93 -5.35
N LYS A 45 11.25 20.83 -4.90
CA LYS A 45 12.43 21.05 -5.72
C LYS A 45 12.75 19.80 -6.52
N SER A 46 11.80 19.34 -7.31
CA SER A 46 11.92 18.13 -8.10
C SER A 46 13.09 18.19 -9.06
N PHE A 47 14.00 17.23 -8.98
CA PHE A 47 14.96 16.93 -10.05
C PHE A 47 14.22 16.40 -11.29
N TRP A 48 13.02 15.90 -11.10
CA TRP A 48 12.13 15.38 -12.14
C TRP A 48 11.02 16.37 -12.43
N LYS A 49 10.95 16.82 -13.66
CA LYS A 49 9.93 17.80 -14.09
C LYS A 49 8.51 17.23 -14.05
N THR A 50 8.36 15.91 -14.03
CA THR A 50 7.04 15.26 -14.12
C THR A 50 7.05 13.90 -13.39
N LEU A 51 6.09 13.69 -12.50
CA LEU A 51 5.76 12.36 -11.96
C LEU A 51 4.66 11.73 -12.83
N HIS A 52 4.88 10.52 -13.28
CA HIS A 52 3.87 9.75 -13.98
C HIS A 52 3.12 8.84 -13.00
N VAL A 53 1.79 8.99 -12.94
CA VAL A 53 0.92 8.11 -12.15
C VAL A 53 0.10 7.25 -13.10
N ASP A 54 0.36 5.93 -13.08
CA ASP A 54 -0.40 4.95 -13.82
C ASP A 54 -1.41 4.28 -12.88
N ILE A 55 -2.67 4.25 -13.27
CA ILE A 55 -3.72 3.57 -12.50
C ILE A 55 -4.23 2.39 -13.32
N LYS A 56 -4.23 1.21 -12.71
CA LYS A 56 -4.59 -0.07 -13.32
C LYS A 56 -5.69 -0.76 -12.53
N LYS A 57 -6.40 -1.67 -13.20
CA LYS A 57 -7.32 -2.63 -12.59
C LYS A 57 -7.08 -3.99 -13.24
N LYS A 58 -5.98 -4.66 -12.83
CA LYS A 58 -5.48 -5.89 -13.46
C LYS A 58 -5.09 -6.96 -12.45
N SER A 59 -5.34 -6.77 -11.16
CA SER A 59 -4.85 -7.65 -10.07
C SER A 59 -3.33 -7.86 -10.14
N GLN A 60 -2.58 -6.79 -10.39
CA GLN A 60 -1.13 -6.75 -10.44
C GLN A 60 -0.58 -5.98 -9.24
N LYS A 61 0.69 -6.20 -8.91
CA LYS A 61 1.35 -5.41 -7.87
C LYS A 61 1.41 -3.93 -8.25
N SER A 62 1.13 -3.06 -7.28
CA SER A 62 1.51 -1.65 -7.33
C SER A 62 3.03 -1.52 -7.24
N TYR A 63 3.60 -0.42 -7.70
CA TYR A 63 5.02 -0.13 -7.52
C TYR A 63 5.31 1.37 -7.63
N GLY A 64 6.32 1.82 -6.87
CA GLY A 64 6.92 3.14 -6.99
C GLY A 64 8.33 3.05 -7.56
N SER A 65 8.71 4.00 -8.40
CA SER A 65 10.04 4.17 -8.99
C SER A 65 10.42 5.65 -9.05
N GLU A 66 11.63 5.92 -9.51
CA GLU A 66 12.18 7.26 -9.61
C GLU A 66 11.28 8.29 -10.34
N SER A 67 10.60 7.89 -11.40
CA SER A 67 9.77 8.79 -12.22
C SER A 67 8.30 8.40 -12.31
N ARG A 68 7.92 7.26 -11.72
CA ARG A 68 6.60 6.66 -11.92
C ARG A 68 6.08 5.99 -10.66
N ILE A 69 4.77 6.17 -10.43
CA ILE A 69 4.00 5.41 -9.46
C ILE A 69 2.92 4.66 -10.23
N SER A 70 2.78 3.36 -9.97
CA SER A 70 1.74 2.52 -10.58
C SER A 70 0.88 1.92 -9.50
N ILE A 71 -0.41 2.24 -9.49
CA ILE A 71 -1.38 1.78 -8.50
C ILE A 71 -2.39 0.84 -9.15
N ASP A 72 -2.54 -0.34 -8.59
CA ASP A 72 -3.60 -1.27 -8.95
C ASP A 72 -4.78 -1.14 -7.98
N VAL A 73 -5.94 -0.77 -8.52
CA VAL A 73 -7.16 -0.55 -7.72
C VAL A 73 -8.07 -1.79 -7.66
N SER A 74 -7.59 -2.96 -8.07
CA SER A 74 -8.39 -4.18 -8.10
C SER A 74 -8.87 -4.60 -6.71
N GLU A 75 -8.02 -4.53 -5.70
CA GLU A 75 -8.39 -4.89 -4.33
C GLU A 75 -9.37 -3.88 -3.73
N TYR A 76 -9.21 -2.59 -4.03
CA TYR A 76 -10.18 -1.56 -3.67
C TYR A 76 -11.58 -1.89 -4.19
N HIS A 77 -11.70 -2.25 -5.47
CA HIS A 77 -12.97 -2.63 -6.09
C HIS A 77 -13.54 -3.97 -5.60
N LYS A 78 -12.71 -4.82 -5.03
CA LYS A 78 -13.17 -6.07 -4.37
C LYS A 78 -13.60 -5.85 -2.92
N GLY A 79 -13.55 -4.62 -2.42
CA GLY A 79 -13.83 -4.31 -1.03
C GLY A 79 -12.77 -4.82 -0.07
N GLY A 80 -11.51 -4.87 -0.51
CA GLY A 80 -10.37 -5.28 0.33
C GLY A 80 -10.25 -4.39 1.56
N ARG A 81 -10.22 -5.01 2.74
CA ARG A 81 -10.24 -4.34 4.05
C ARG A 81 -8.97 -4.53 4.86
N TRP A 82 -7.90 -5.02 4.24
CA TRP A 82 -6.65 -5.29 4.93
C TRP A 82 -5.49 -4.57 4.27
N LEU A 83 -4.81 -3.73 5.07
CA LEU A 83 -3.51 -3.22 4.72
C LEU A 83 -2.47 -4.27 5.16
N ASN A 84 -1.90 -4.98 4.21
CA ASN A 84 -0.95 -6.05 4.47
C ASN A 84 0.48 -5.51 4.36
N GLU A 85 1.15 -5.38 5.50
CA GLU A 85 2.53 -4.91 5.57
C GLU A 85 3.53 -6.05 5.48
N TYR A 86 4.75 -5.75 5.05
CA TYR A 86 5.84 -6.71 5.01
C TYR A 86 6.19 -7.20 6.42
N ALA A 87 6.47 -8.49 6.52
CA ALA A 87 6.86 -9.11 7.80
C ALA A 87 8.04 -8.42 8.49
N ALA A 88 8.93 -7.78 7.72
CA ALA A 88 10.06 -7.01 8.23
C ALA A 88 9.65 -5.78 9.07
N TYR A 89 8.43 -5.28 8.92
CA TYR A 89 7.94 -4.11 9.65
C TYR A 89 7.04 -4.45 10.83
N ARG A 90 6.79 -5.73 11.09
CA ARG A 90 5.87 -6.15 12.16
C ARG A 90 6.29 -5.70 13.55
N SER A 91 7.58 -5.46 13.75
CA SER A 91 8.13 -4.90 14.99
C SER A 91 8.24 -3.37 14.98
N ASP A 92 7.89 -2.72 13.87
CA ASP A 92 7.92 -1.28 13.78
C ASP A 92 6.64 -0.71 14.43
N PRO A 93 6.76 0.14 15.47
CA PRO A 93 5.59 0.62 16.22
C PRO A 93 4.65 1.50 15.40
N VAL A 94 5.15 2.12 14.33
CA VAL A 94 4.34 2.99 13.47
C VAL A 94 3.72 2.21 12.31
N ILE A 95 4.49 1.31 11.70
CA ILE A 95 4.07 0.59 10.48
C ILE A 95 3.42 -0.75 10.86
N GLY A 96 4.06 -1.52 11.72
CA GLY A 96 3.74 -2.92 11.97
C GLY A 96 2.54 -3.17 12.86
N GLU A 97 2.28 -2.31 13.84
CA GLU A 97 1.13 -2.45 14.75
C GLU A 97 -0.22 -2.12 14.11
N ARG A 98 -0.20 -1.52 12.91
CA ARG A 98 -1.38 -0.99 12.25
C ARG A 98 -1.81 -1.79 11.02
N THR A 99 -1.55 -3.10 10.98
CA THR A 99 -2.16 -4.03 10.04
C THR A 99 -3.57 -4.37 10.53
N GLN A 100 -4.49 -3.45 10.37
CA GLN A 100 -5.85 -3.57 10.90
C GLN A 100 -6.88 -3.67 9.79
N ALA A 101 -8.06 -4.16 10.16
CA ALA A 101 -9.25 -4.00 9.35
C ALA A 101 -9.49 -2.51 9.09
N ALA A 102 -9.74 -2.20 7.84
CA ALA A 102 -9.90 -0.83 7.38
C ALA A 102 -10.99 -0.77 6.29
N THR A 103 -11.40 0.41 5.92
CA THR A 103 -12.20 0.57 4.72
C THR A 103 -11.34 0.31 3.47
N PRO A 104 -11.95 -0.09 2.34
CA PRO A 104 -11.20 -0.23 1.08
C PRO A 104 -10.43 1.05 0.69
N GLU A 105 -10.95 2.21 1.05
CA GLU A 105 -10.32 3.50 0.78
C GLU A 105 -9.04 3.68 1.60
N SER A 106 -9.07 3.35 2.88
CA SER A 106 -7.90 3.44 3.77
C SER A 106 -6.83 2.43 3.40
N VAL A 107 -7.22 1.22 3.00
CA VAL A 107 -6.28 0.22 2.44
C VAL A 107 -5.62 0.77 1.17
N LEU A 108 -6.40 1.33 0.25
CA LEU A 108 -5.86 1.95 -0.95
C LEU A 108 -4.93 3.10 -0.62
N PHE A 109 -5.26 3.92 0.39
CA PHE A 109 -4.39 5.00 0.83
C PHE A 109 -3.06 4.49 1.39
N GLY A 110 -3.07 3.43 2.18
CA GLY A 110 -1.85 2.76 2.64
C GLY A 110 -0.97 2.28 1.48
N VAL A 111 -1.57 1.66 0.45
CA VAL A 111 -0.86 1.25 -0.76
C VAL A 111 -0.28 2.45 -1.50
N VAL A 112 -1.05 3.53 -1.67
CA VAL A 112 -0.56 4.75 -2.32
C VAL A 112 0.60 5.37 -1.54
N ALA A 113 0.50 5.44 -0.21
CA ALA A 113 1.56 5.96 0.65
C ALA A 113 2.84 5.13 0.55
N HIS A 114 2.72 3.79 0.50
CA HIS A 114 3.82 2.87 0.29
C HIS A 114 4.56 3.15 -1.04
N GLU A 115 3.81 3.27 -2.13
CA GLU A 115 4.41 3.49 -3.45
C GLU A 115 4.96 4.92 -3.64
N VAL A 116 4.36 5.91 -2.96
CA VAL A 116 4.92 7.26 -2.87
C VAL A 116 6.24 7.25 -2.10
N ALA A 117 6.34 6.48 -1.00
CA ALA A 117 7.58 6.36 -0.25
C ALA A 117 8.70 5.77 -1.12
N HIS A 118 8.42 4.74 -1.92
CA HIS A 118 9.37 4.21 -2.91
C HIS A 118 9.77 5.25 -3.96
N HIS A 119 8.80 5.99 -4.52
CA HIS A 119 9.12 7.04 -5.48
C HIS A 119 10.07 8.07 -4.86
N VAL A 120 9.76 8.55 -3.67
CA VAL A 120 10.57 9.56 -2.99
C VAL A 120 11.94 9.01 -2.61
N GLN A 121 12.03 7.78 -2.12
CA GLN A 121 13.28 7.08 -1.85
C GLN A 121 14.19 7.05 -3.08
N TYR A 122 13.67 6.67 -4.25
CA TYR A 122 14.48 6.52 -5.46
C TYR A 122 14.77 7.84 -6.16
N ALA A 123 13.81 8.76 -6.17
CA ALA A 123 13.96 10.04 -6.87
C ALA A 123 14.83 11.05 -6.12
N TYR A 124 14.76 11.05 -4.80
CA TYR A 124 15.41 12.08 -3.97
C TYR A 124 16.54 11.53 -3.10
N GLY A 125 16.45 10.27 -2.68
CA GLY A 125 17.45 9.63 -1.83
C GLY A 125 18.89 9.71 -2.37
N PRO A 126 19.16 9.48 -3.68
CA PRO A 126 20.49 9.60 -4.25
C PRO A 126 21.13 11.00 -4.11
N HIS A 127 20.29 12.03 -4.01
CA HIS A 127 20.70 13.42 -3.92
C HIS A 127 20.78 13.94 -2.48
N THR A 128 20.50 13.08 -1.50
CA THR A 128 20.46 13.42 -0.08
C THR A 128 21.61 12.73 0.64
N ARG A 129 22.41 13.51 1.41
CA ARG A 129 23.52 12.93 2.18
C ARG A 129 23.05 11.80 3.12
N MET A 130 21.88 11.95 3.71
CA MET A 130 21.29 11.02 4.66
C MET A 130 21.00 9.66 4.05
N TYR A 131 20.49 9.62 2.82
CA TYR A 131 19.99 8.37 2.19
C TYR A 131 20.85 7.86 1.03
N LYS A 132 21.92 8.55 0.66
CA LYS A 132 22.75 8.21 -0.51
C LYS A 132 23.22 6.75 -0.54
N SER A 133 23.54 6.20 0.62
CA SER A 133 24.01 4.81 0.76
C SER A 133 22.88 3.77 0.82
N THR A 134 21.68 4.17 1.27
CA THR A 134 20.57 3.24 1.57
C THR A 134 19.41 3.33 0.59
N CYS A 135 19.36 4.39 -0.26
CA CYS A 135 18.25 4.63 -1.18
C CYS A 135 18.06 3.55 -2.26
N LYS A 136 19.08 2.73 -2.53
CA LYS A 136 18.98 1.60 -3.49
C LYS A 136 18.39 0.33 -2.89
N LYS A 137 18.37 0.22 -1.55
CA LYS A 137 17.83 -0.95 -0.86
C LYS A 137 16.31 -0.78 -0.75
N SER A 138 15.57 -1.54 -1.54
CA SER A 138 14.10 -1.59 -1.41
C SER A 138 13.72 -1.92 0.04
N HIS A 139 12.81 -1.14 0.61
CA HIS A 139 12.37 -1.28 2.01
C HIS A 139 13.48 -1.15 3.06
N GLY A 140 14.62 -0.52 2.71
CA GLY A 140 15.68 -0.17 3.67
C GLY A 140 15.33 1.11 4.47
N ASP A 141 16.29 1.59 5.26
CA ASP A 141 16.10 2.71 6.19
C ASP A 141 15.50 3.96 5.52
N ALA A 142 16.00 4.32 4.34
CA ALA A 142 15.47 5.46 3.59
C ALA A 142 13.98 5.33 3.26
N PHE A 143 13.53 4.13 2.87
CA PHE A 143 12.12 3.85 2.64
C PHE A 143 11.34 3.91 3.95
N GLN A 144 11.84 3.26 5.00
CA GLN A 144 11.15 3.15 6.27
C GLN A 144 10.93 4.52 6.91
N ASP A 145 11.93 5.40 6.91
CA ASP A 145 11.81 6.75 7.46
C ASP A 145 10.74 7.56 6.73
N ILE A 146 10.76 7.54 5.39
CA ILE A 146 9.76 8.23 4.58
C ILE A 146 8.35 7.64 4.82
N TYR A 147 8.26 6.32 4.84
CA TYR A 147 6.99 5.63 5.01
C TYR A 147 6.40 5.79 6.41
N ARG A 148 7.24 5.81 7.47
CA ARG A 148 6.80 6.12 8.84
C ARG A 148 6.13 7.48 8.93
N ILE A 149 6.69 8.50 8.27
CA ILE A 149 6.07 9.84 8.24
C ILE A 149 4.67 9.74 7.61
N LEU A 150 4.54 9.14 6.44
CA LEU A 150 3.25 9.01 5.77
C LEU A 150 2.25 8.17 6.58
N ARG A 151 2.72 7.11 7.24
CA ARG A 151 1.88 6.28 8.11
C ARG A 151 1.39 7.08 9.32
N SER A 152 2.29 7.71 10.07
CA SER A 152 1.93 8.44 11.29
C SER A 152 1.06 9.68 11.05
N THR A 153 1.26 10.37 9.92
CA THR A 153 0.58 11.65 9.67
C THR A 153 -0.69 11.52 8.83
N LEU A 154 -0.81 10.51 7.99
CA LEU A 154 -1.92 10.39 7.04
C LEU A 154 -2.71 9.08 7.17
N VAL A 155 -2.01 7.93 7.16
CA VAL A 155 -2.70 6.64 7.06
C VAL A 155 -3.21 6.18 8.42
N ASN A 156 -2.36 6.18 9.46
CA ASN A 156 -2.77 5.72 10.79
C ASN A 156 -3.92 6.54 11.41
N PRO A 157 -3.94 7.88 11.33
CA PRO A 157 -5.07 8.65 11.83
C PRO A 157 -6.40 8.30 11.16
N GLN A 158 -6.37 7.93 9.86
CA GLN A 158 -7.56 7.47 9.16
C GLN A 158 -7.98 6.07 9.62
N LEU A 159 -7.03 5.15 9.80
CA LEU A 159 -7.30 3.81 10.32
C LEU A 159 -7.87 3.85 11.74
N ASP A 160 -7.33 4.73 12.60
CA ASP A 160 -7.82 4.91 13.97
C ASP A 160 -9.26 5.44 13.98
N ALA A 161 -9.55 6.49 13.20
CA ALA A 161 -10.89 7.03 13.07
C ALA A 161 -11.93 6.04 12.52
N GLU A 162 -11.48 5.04 11.76
CA GLU A 162 -12.32 3.96 11.26
C GLU A 162 -12.49 2.84 12.30
N ALA A 163 -11.43 2.49 13.02
CA ALA A 163 -11.48 1.49 14.09
C ALA A 163 -12.51 1.89 15.16
N ASP A 164 -12.59 3.19 15.50
CA ASP A 164 -13.57 3.72 16.45
C ASP A 164 -15.03 3.59 15.99
N ARG A 165 -15.25 3.34 14.69
CA ARG A 165 -16.59 3.18 14.08
C ARG A 165 -17.00 1.75 13.88
N ILE A 166 -16.06 0.82 13.95
CA ILE A 166 -16.32 -0.61 13.79
C ILE A 166 -16.62 -1.16 15.19
N ASP A 167 -17.79 -1.77 15.37
CA ASP A 167 -18.11 -2.43 16.63
C ASP A 167 -17.16 -3.61 16.91
N ALA A 168 -16.96 -3.90 18.20
CA ALA A 168 -15.97 -4.90 18.64
C ALA A 168 -16.19 -6.29 18.02
N ASP A 169 -17.47 -6.72 17.87
CA ASP A 169 -17.80 -8.04 17.35
C ASP A 169 -17.45 -8.14 15.85
N THR A 170 -17.76 -7.09 15.10
CA THR A 170 -17.38 -6.97 13.69
C THR A 170 -15.85 -6.94 13.54
N PHE A 171 -15.13 -6.24 14.41
CA PHE A 171 -13.68 -6.18 14.39
C PHE A 171 -13.07 -7.56 14.66
N GLU A 172 -13.52 -8.28 15.67
CA GLU A 172 -13.04 -9.61 16.00
C GLU A 172 -13.31 -10.60 14.85
N ALA A 173 -14.50 -10.60 14.25
CA ALA A 173 -14.84 -11.43 13.10
C ALA A 173 -13.92 -11.16 11.90
N ILE A 174 -13.59 -9.90 11.63
CA ILE A 174 -12.69 -9.51 10.57
C ILE A 174 -11.25 -9.99 10.88
N GLU A 175 -10.78 -9.86 12.11
CA GLU A 175 -9.45 -10.30 12.53
C GLU A 175 -9.28 -11.82 12.43
N ILE A 176 -10.27 -12.59 12.90
CA ILE A 176 -10.30 -14.06 12.78
C ILE A 176 -10.22 -14.47 11.30
N ALA A 177 -11.01 -13.82 10.47
CA ALA A 177 -11.03 -14.07 9.04
C ALA A 177 -9.67 -13.83 8.38
N PHE A 178 -8.97 -12.77 8.76
CA PHE A 178 -7.65 -12.47 8.25
C PHE A 178 -6.61 -13.51 8.68
N LYS A 179 -6.58 -13.85 9.96
CA LYS A 179 -5.66 -14.88 10.47
C LYS A 179 -5.85 -16.21 9.74
N LEU A 180 -7.09 -16.57 9.44
CA LEU A 180 -7.42 -17.76 8.68
C LEU A 180 -6.90 -17.68 7.24
N ASP A 181 -7.13 -16.57 6.54
CA ASP A 181 -6.66 -16.37 5.16
C ASP A 181 -5.12 -16.41 5.08
N GLN A 182 -4.42 -15.80 6.04
CA GLN A 182 -2.96 -15.86 6.11
C GLN A 182 -2.44 -17.29 6.34
N LYS A 183 -3.11 -18.05 7.20
CA LYS A 183 -2.76 -19.45 7.45
C LYS A 183 -2.95 -20.29 6.19
N ILE A 184 -4.10 -20.19 5.55
CA ILE A 184 -4.41 -20.94 4.31
C ILE A 184 -3.37 -20.65 3.23
N TYR A 185 -3.05 -19.37 2.99
CA TYR A 185 -2.04 -18.99 2.00
C TYR A 185 -0.65 -19.55 2.33
N LYS A 186 -0.26 -19.51 3.61
CA LYS A 186 0.99 -20.09 4.09
C LYS A 186 1.07 -21.59 3.87
N ASP A 187 -0.02 -22.30 4.16
CA ASP A 187 -0.11 -23.75 4.01
C ASP A 187 -0.06 -24.16 2.52
N MET A 188 -0.76 -23.42 1.65
CA MET A 188 -0.69 -23.61 0.19
C MET A 188 0.73 -23.39 -0.35
N ARG A 189 1.43 -22.35 0.11
CA ARG A 189 2.82 -22.12 -0.28
C ARG A 189 3.76 -23.21 0.22
N ALA A 190 3.52 -23.75 1.40
CA ALA A 190 4.29 -24.88 1.91
C ALA A 190 4.06 -26.13 1.08
N ALA A 191 2.81 -26.45 0.72
CA ALA A 191 2.45 -27.55 -0.16
C ALA A 191 3.10 -27.42 -1.55
N TYR A 192 3.12 -26.21 -2.12
CA TYR A 192 3.84 -25.95 -3.37
C TYR A 192 5.34 -26.25 -3.26
N LYS A 193 5.99 -25.79 -2.17
CA LYS A 193 7.41 -26.07 -1.95
C LYS A 193 7.73 -27.55 -1.79
N ARG A 194 6.77 -28.36 -1.30
CA ARG A 194 6.89 -29.83 -1.22
C ARG A 194 6.52 -30.54 -2.54
N GLY A 195 6.11 -29.79 -3.57
CA GLY A 195 5.69 -30.35 -4.86
C GLY A 195 4.31 -31.01 -4.88
N GLU A 196 3.51 -30.81 -3.84
CA GLU A 196 2.16 -31.38 -3.70
C GLU A 196 1.12 -30.67 -4.59
N ILE A 197 1.33 -29.40 -4.88
CA ILE A 197 0.48 -28.58 -5.77
C ILE A 197 1.33 -27.77 -6.75
N LYS A 198 0.77 -27.40 -7.89
CA LYS A 198 1.44 -26.58 -8.91
C LYS A 198 1.22 -25.10 -8.62
N HIS A 199 2.14 -24.26 -9.10
CA HIS A 199 2.09 -22.81 -8.85
C HIS A 199 0.76 -22.16 -9.25
N HIS A 200 0.19 -22.52 -10.38
CA HIS A 200 -1.10 -21.99 -10.86
C HIS A 200 -2.29 -22.43 -10.02
N GLU A 201 -2.16 -23.51 -9.25
CA GLU A 201 -3.20 -24.02 -8.38
C GLU A 201 -3.30 -23.22 -7.08
N ILE A 202 -2.20 -22.58 -6.64
CA ILE A 202 -2.19 -21.72 -5.45
C ILE A 202 -3.23 -20.61 -5.60
N ASP A 203 -3.17 -19.86 -6.70
CA ASP A 203 -4.08 -18.74 -6.93
C ASP A 203 -5.54 -19.21 -7.08
N LEU A 204 -5.75 -20.34 -7.74
CA LEU A 204 -7.09 -20.89 -7.94
C LEU A 204 -7.70 -21.38 -6.62
N MET A 205 -6.94 -22.13 -5.83
CA MET A 205 -7.39 -22.66 -4.54
C MET A 205 -7.61 -21.52 -3.54
N TYR A 206 -6.72 -20.55 -3.49
CA TYR A 206 -6.85 -19.39 -2.64
C TYR A 206 -8.13 -18.58 -2.98
N ARG A 207 -8.38 -18.30 -4.27
CA ARG A 207 -9.62 -17.63 -4.70
C ARG A 207 -10.87 -18.39 -4.28
N LYS A 208 -10.94 -19.71 -4.52
CA LYS A 208 -12.08 -20.53 -4.10
C LYS A 208 -12.30 -20.49 -2.59
N THR A 209 -11.23 -20.55 -1.80
CA THR A 209 -11.33 -20.49 -0.34
C THR A 209 -11.80 -19.13 0.13
N VAL A 210 -11.29 -18.04 -0.45
CA VAL A 210 -11.73 -16.67 -0.14
C VAL A 210 -13.19 -16.45 -0.55
N GLU A 211 -13.62 -16.94 -1.71
CA GLU A 211 -15.01 -16.84 -2.15
C GLU A 211 -15.95 -17.63 -1.24
N SER A 212 -15.57 -18.86 -0.85
CA SER A 212 -16.34 -19.67 0.10
C SER A 212 -16.43 -19.00 1.48
N SER A 213 -15.33 -18.39 1.94
CA SER A 213 -15.31 -17.66 3.21
C SER A 213 -16.14 -16.37 3.16
N LYS A 214 -16.23 -15.69 2.02
CA LYS A 214 -17.12 -14.54 1.82
C LYS A 214 -18.59 -14.94 1.90
N ALA A 215 -18.98 -16.05 1.26
CA ALA A 215 -20.35 -16.58 1.34
C ALA A 215 -20.74 -16.96 2.78
N TYR A 216 -19.79 -17.52 3.54
CA TYR A 216 -20.02 -17.87 4.95
C TYR A 216 -20.16 -16.65 5.88
N ARG A 217 -19.57 -15.52 5.51
CA ARG A 217 -19.57 -14.27 6.32
C ARG A 217 -20.77 -13.36 6.06
N GLY A 218 -21.69 -13.73 5.16
CA GLY A 218 -22.85 -12.88 4.82
C GLY A 218 -22.46 -11.52 4.24
N ILE A 219 -21.22 -11.37 3.78
CA ILE A 219 -20.69 -10.16 3.13
C ILE A 219 -20.87 -10.37 1.62
N ALA A 220 -22.11 -10.22 1.18
CA ALA A 220 -22.44 -10.10 -0.22
C ALA A 220 -22.49 -8.61 -0.61
#